data_033ef4e244982abe845ac9c90134fba1
#
_entry.id   033ef4e244982abe845ac9c90134fba1
#
_cell.length_a   1.000
_cell.length_b   1.000
_cell.length_c   1.000
_cell.angle_alpha   90.00
_cell.angle_beta   90.00
_cell.angle_gamma   90.00
#
_symmetry.space_group_name_H-M   'P 1'
#
loop_
_entity.id
_entity.type
_entity.pdbx_description
1 polymer ?
#
loop_
_entity_poly.entity_id
_entity_poly.type
_entity_poly.pdbx_seq_one_letter_code
_entity_poly.pdbx_strand_id
1 'polypeptide(L)'
;MRLSVIGCGYLGAVHAASMAELGHDVVGVDIDTHKVDLLSDGRAPFFEPELEELLARNVDAGRLTFSENFSAIEGAQVHFISVGTPQSESGAADMSYVNVAVDSMLPHLRRCTAGPEVVAGKSTVPVGTASRLAQTIERVGALLVWNPEFLREGFAVQDTLRPDRMVYGLPDDPGTAARAKEVMDAVYERILATGTPRLVMDYATAELVKISANAFLATKISFINAMSQVCDAAGANVTALAEAIGMDERIGSRFLRAGIGFGGGCLPKDIRAFQARADELGVGDAPAFLAEVDRVNETMRAGVVQTAKELLGDNLTGATVTVLGAAFKPDSDDMRNSPALDLATELSGPAKRVVVHDPAAGPILAKQEDRPYEVAPSTQSALEGTDLIIVGTEWREYQDLNPTQAAGLARTRYVIDGRNCLDAQDWKAAGWTYRGIGRR
;
A
#
# COMPACT_ATOMS: atom_id res chain seq x y z
N MET A 1 16.13 -24.10 2.64
CA MET A 1 15.31 -24.71 1.58
C MET A 1 15.49 -23.91 0.30
N ARG A 2 15.21 -24.52 -0.87
CA ARG A 2 15.12 -23.74 -2.11
C ARG A 2 13.69 -23.29 -2.34
N LEU A 3 13.50 -21.98 -2.57
CA LEU A 3 12.21 -21.33 -2.74
C LEU A 3 12.16 -20.60 -4.08
N SER A 4 10.99 -20.38 -4.64
CA SER A 4 10.79 -19.45 -5.75
C SER A 4 9.73 -18.42 -5.43
N VAL A 5 9.86 -17.21 -6.01
CA VAL A 5 8.89 -16.13 -5.90
C VAL A 5 8.51 -15.67 -7.30
N ILE A 6 7.25 -15.83 -7.67
CA ILE A 6 6.70 -15.50 -8.98
C ILE A 6 6.03 -14.13 -8.91
N GLY A 7 6.54 -13.19 -9.72
CA GLY A 7 6.16 -11.78 -9.69
C GLY A 7 7.02 -11.02 -8.66
N CYS A 8 8.07 -10.33 -9.14
CA CYS A 8 8.99 -9.54 -8.33
C CYS A 8 8.61 -8.05 -8.34
N GLY A 9 7.31 -7.75 -8.26
CA GLY A 9 6.82 -6.44 -7.91
C GLY A 9 7.12 -6.12 -6.44
N TYR A 10 6.46 -5.10 -5.89
CA TYR A 10 6.71 -4.64 -4.52
C TYR A 10 6.68 -5.79 -3.50
N LEU A 11 5.57 -6.52 -3.42
CA LEU A 11 5.41 -7.66 -2.51
C LEU A 11 6.47 -8.75 -2.77
N GLY A 12 6.65 -9.14 -4.04
CA GLY A 12 7.50 -10.28 -4.37
C GLY A 12 8.98 -10.03 -4.15
N ALA A 13 9.50 -8.84 -4.49
CA ALA A 13 10.88 -8.49 -4.25
C ALA A 13 11.23 -8.43 -2.76
N VAL A 14 10.36 -7.79 -1.95
CA VAL A 14 10.50 -7.76 -0.49
C VAL A 14 10.46 -9.18 0.08
N HIS A 15 9.51 -10.01 -0.36
CA HIS A 15 9.37 -11.37 0.11
C HIS A 15 10.59 -12.24 -0.25
N ALA A 16 11.07 -12.16 -1.50
CA ALA A 16 12.24 -12.91 -1.95
C ALA A 16 13.50 -12.55 -1.15
N ALA A 17 13.77 -11.25 -0.98
CA ALA A 17 14.89 -10.76 -0.19
C ALA A 17 14.80 -11.20 1.28
N SER A 18 13.60 -11.11 1.88
CA SER A 18 13.36 -11.49 3.27
C SER A 18 13.52 -13.00 3.48
N MET A 19 13.06 -13.84 2.54
CA MET A 19 13.25 -15.30 2.64
C MET A 19 14.73 -15.68 2.49
N ALA A 20 15.48 -15.00 1.61
CA ALA A 20 16.93 -15.18 1.50
C ALA A 20 17.65 -14.79 2.81
N GLU A 21 17.23 -13.72 3.47
CA GLU A 21 17.75 -13.29 4.78
C GLU A 21 17.46 -14.30 5.89
N LEU A 22 16.33 -15.00 5.81
CA LEU A 22 16.01 -16.12 6.71
C LEU A 22 16.85 -17.36 6.42
N GLY A 23 17.74 -17.35 5.40
CA GLY A 23 18.70 -18.42 5.12
C GLY A 23 18.22 -19.42 4.07
N HIS A 24 17.21 -19.07 3.28
CA HIS A 24 16.77 -19.88 2.15
C HIS A 24 17.58 -19.57 0.89
N ASP A 25 17.63 -20.51 -0.06
CA ASP A 25 18.09 -20.30 -1.43
C ASP A 25 16.86 -19.89 -2.27
N VAL A 26 16.84 -18.66 -2.76
CA VAL A 26 15.64 -18.05 -3.35
C VAL A 26 15.90 -17.65 -4.80
N VAL A 27 14.97 -18.00 -5.69
CA VAL A 27 14.92 -17.48 -7.04
C VAL A 27 13.64 -16.65 -7.25
N GLY A 28 13.80 -15.38 -7.59
CA GLY A 28 12.71 -14.52 -8.05
C GLY A 28 12.50 -14.67 -9.56
N VAL A 29 11.25 -14.73 -10.01
CA VAL A 29 10.91 -14.78 -11.43
C VAL A 29 9.96 -13.65 -11.77
N ASP A 30 10.34 -12.81 -12.73
CA ASP A 30 9.48 -11.74 -13.28
C ASP A 30 9.66 -11.66 -14.78
N ILE A 31 8.62 -11.29 -15.51
CA ILE A 31 8.63 -11.15 -16.97
C ILE A 31 9.21 -9.82 -17.45
N ASP A 32 9.41 -8.87 -16.54
CA ASP A 32 9.98 -7.54 -16.81
C ASP A 32 11.50 -7.61 -16.72
N THR A 33 12.18 -7.65 -17.87
CA THR A 33 13.65 -7.70 -18.01
C THR A 33 14.34 -6.60 -17.21
N HIS A 34 13.83 -5.36 -17.31
CA HIS A 34 14.44 -4.23 -16.61
C HIS A 34 14.41 -4.41 -15.08
N LYS A 35 13.31 -4.93 -14.58
CA LYS A 35 13.15 -5.24 -13.16
C LYS A 35 14.07 -6.38 -12.72
N VAL A 36 14.17 -7.43 -13.53
CA VAL A 36 15.09 -8.57 -13.28
C VAL A 36 16.55 -8.11 -13.25
N ASP A 37 16.95 -7.23 -14.17
CA ASP A 37 18.30 -6.68 -14.22
C ASP A 37 18.63 -5.87 -12.96
N LEU A 38 17.74 -4.92 -12.56
CA LEU A 38 17.93 -4.14 -11.34
C LEU A 38 18.06 -5.03 -10.10
N LEU A 39 17.13 -5.97 -9.93
CA LEU A 39 17.11 -6.86 -8.78
C LEU A 39 18.33 -7.79 -8.74
N SER A 40 18.82 -8.24 -9.91
CA SER A 40 20.03 -9.06 -10.03
C SER A 40 21.31 -8.29 -9.66
N ASP A 41 21.30 -6.97 -9.85
CA ASP A 41 22.35 -6.05 -9.41
C ASP A 41 22.21 -5.67 -7.91
N GLY A 42 21.25 -6.25 -7.19
CA GLY A 42 20.98 -5.93 -5.78
C GLY A 42 20.28 -4.58 -5.57
N ARG A 43 19.64 -4.02 -6.60
CA ARG A 43 19.00 -2.71 -6.60
C ARG A 43 17.48 -2.87 -6.57
N ALA A 44 16.80 -2.03 -5.79
CA ALA A 44 15.34 -2.02 -5.73
C ALA A 44 14.74 -1.19 -6.89
N PRO A 45 13.72 -1.70 -7.61
CA PRO A 45 13.03 -0.95 -8.67
C PRO A 45 12.00 0.06 -8.13
N PHE A 46 11.86 0.21 -6.82
CA PHE A 46 10.95 1.12 -6.09
C PHE A 46 11.58 1.48 -4.75
N PHE A 47 11.06 2.51 -4.10
CA PHE A 47 11.55 2.93 -2.78
C PHE A 47 10.89 2.10 -1.68
N GLU A 48 11.73 1.43 -0.87
CA GLU A 48 11.36 0.78 0.39
C GLU A 48 12.55 0.82 1.34
N PRO A 49 12.41 1.34 2.56
CA PRO A 49 13.48 1.34 3.54
C PRO A 49 14.09 -0.04 3.76
N GLU A 50 15.41 -0.11 3.89
CA GLU A 50 16.19 -1.33 4.15
C GLU A 50 16.20 -2.37 3.01
N LEU A 51 15.38 -2.22 1.95
CA LEU A 51 15.24 -3.24 0.90
C LEU A 51 16.51 -3.34 0.04
N GLU A 52 17.10 -2.22 -0.36
CA GLU A 52 18.27 -2.23 -1.26
C GLU A 52 19.47 -2.89 -0.59
N GLU A 53 19.73 -2.59 0.69
CA GLU A 53 20.79 -3.24 1.47
C GLU A 53 20.51 -4.73 1.66
N LEU A 54 19.24 -5.10 1.81
CA LEU A 54 18.82 -6.49 1.96
C LEU A 54 19.01 -7.28 0.67
N LEU A 55 18.64 -6.70 -0.47
CA LEU A 55 18.86 -7.27 -1.81
C LEU A 55 20.33 -7.48 -2.07
N ALA A 56 21.15 -6.40 -2.01
CA ALA A 56 22.57 -6.45 -2.29
C ALA A 56 23.27 -7.52 -1.47
N ARG A 57 23.05 -7.56 -0.15
CA ARG A 57 23.66 -8.53 0.76
C ARG A 57 23.33 -9.99 0.39
N ASN A 58 22.10 -10.27 -0.02
CA ASN A 58 21.67 -11.63 -0.31
C ASN A 58 22.01 -12.08 -1.74
N VAL A 59 22.05 -11.14 -2.71
CA VAL A 59 22.57 -11.39 -4.06
C VAL A 59 24.09 -11.68 -4.00
N ASP A 60 24.87 -10.84 -3.31
CA ASP A 60 26.30 -11.03 -3.13
C ASP A 60 26.66 -12.34 -2.43
N ALA A 61 25.82 -12.76 -1.49
CA ALA A 61 25.97 -14.04 -0.80
C ALA A 61 25.54 -15.26 -1.63
N GLY A 62 25.01 -15.06 -2.85
CA GLY A 62 24.52 -16.12 -3.73
C GLY A 62 23.27 -16.84 -3.24
N ARG A 63 22.56 -16.29 -2.24
CA ARG A 63 21.31 -16.85 -1.72
C ARG A 63 20.06 -16.36 -2.45
N LEU A 64 20.18 -15.28 -3.21
CA LEU A 64 19.08 -14.65 -3.96
C LEU A 64 19.50 -14.45 -5.41
N THR A 65 18.70 -14.96 -6.32
CA THR A 65 18.89 -14.81 -7.76
C THR A 65 17.59 -14.40 -8.43
N PHE A 66 17.65 -13.80 -9.62
CA PHE A 66 16.47 -13.42 -10.38
C PHE A 66 16.57 -13.94 -11.81
N SER A 67 15.43 -14.20 -12.45
CA SER A 67 15.34 -14.74 -13.81
C SER A 67 14.03 -14.36 -14.48
N GLU A 68 14.06 -14.21 -15.80
CA GLU A 68 12.86 -14.10 -16.64
C GLU A 68 12.28 -15.48 -16.98
N ASN A 69 13.04 -16.53 -16.76
CA ASN A 69 12.68 -17.87 -17.23
C ASN A 69 12.08 -18.69 -16.09
N PHE A 70 10.87 -19.22 -16.31
CA PHE A 70 10.20 -20.10 -15.36
C PHE A 70 10.94 -21.42 -15.10
N SER A 71 11.79 -21.91 -16.00
CA SER A 71 12.63 -23.08 -15.70
C SER A 71 13.54 -22.89 -14.48
N ALA A 72 13.83 -21.64 -14.08
CA ALA A 72 14.65 -21.35 -12.90
C ALA A 72 14.00 -21.82 -11.58
N ILE A 73 12.66 -22.04 -11.57
CA ILE A 73 11.97 -22.51 -10.36
C ILE A 73 12.15 -24.02 -10.12
N GLU A 74 12.64 -24.77 -11.10
CA GLU A 74 12.80 -26.22 -10.99
C GLU A 74 13.67 -26.60 -9.79
N GLY A 75 13.16 -27.55 -9.00
CA GLY A 75 13.80 -28.01 -7.77
C GLY A 75 13.56 -27.13 -6.54
N ALA A 76 12.79 -26.07 -6.64
CA ALA A 76 12.29 -25.38 -5.46
C ALA A 76 11.18 -26.18 -4.78
N GLN A 77 11.14 -26.12 -3.45
CA GLN A 77 10.17 -26.86 -2.64
C GLN A 77 8.89 -26.06 -2.39
N VAL A 78 8.99 -24.72 -2.40
CA VAL A 78 7.86 -23.82 -2.26
C VAL A 78 7.95 -22.71 -3.29
N HIS A 79 6.82 -22.41 -3.92
CA HIS A 79 6.65 -21.42 -4.98
C HIS A 79 5.64 -20.38 -4.56
N PHE A 80 6.09 -19.18 -4.26
CA PHE A 80 5.22 -18.07 -3.86
C PHE A 80 4.69 -17.32 -5.06
N ILE A 81 3.35 -17.18 -5.17
CA ILE A 81 2.69 -16.34 -6.16
C ILE A 81 2.46 -14.96 -5.56
N SER A 82 3.19 -13.96 -6.08
CA SER A 82 3.22 -12.58 -5.59
C SER A 82 2.88 -11.55 -6.69
N VAL A 83 2.18 -11.99 -7.74
CA VAL A 83 1.79 -11.14 -8.86
C VAL A 83 0.65 -10.19 -8.46
N GLY A 84 0.59 -9.03 -9.12
CA GLY A 84 -0.46 -8.04 -8.89
C GLY A 84 -1.85 -8.53 -9.33
N THR A 85 -2.87 -7.96 -8.70
CA THR A 85 -4.29 -8.13 -9.09
C THR A 85 -4.89 -6.74 -9.31
N PRO A 86 -4.64 -6.11 -10.47
CA PRO A 86 -5.15 -4.76 -10.73
C PRO A 86 -6.68 -4.75 -10.79
N GLN A 87 -7.25 -3.57 -10.68
CA GLN A 87 -8.69 -3.38 -10.81
C GLN A 87 -9.08 -3.38 -12.28
N SER A 88 -10.13 -4.12 -12.64
CA SER A 88 -10.78 -4.05 -13.95
C SER A 88 -11.71 -2.82 -14.04
N GLU A 89 -12.22 -2.53 -15.23
CA GLU A 89 -13.19 -1.44 -15.47
C GLU A 89 -14.48 -1.61 -14.64
N SER A 90 -14.87 -2.84 -14.33
CA SER A 90 -16.06 -3.14 -13.52
C SER A 90 -15.83 -2.97 -12.01
N GLY A 91 -14.61 -2.65 -11.58
CA GLY A 91 -14.23 -2.61 -10.16
C GLY A 91 -13.74 -3.96 -9.62
N ALA A 92 -13.99 -5.07 -10.30
CA ALA A 92 -13.53 -6.40 -9.92
C ALA A 92 -12.00 -6.54 -10.03
N ALA A 93 -11.42 -7.53 -9.34
CA ALA A 93 -10.00 -7.84 -9.48
C ALA A 93 -9.73 -8.55 -10.82
N ASP A 94 -8.75 -8.08 -11.59
CA ASP A 94 -8.26 -8.78 -12.77
C ASP A 94 -7.34 -9.94 -12.34
N MET A 95 -7.80 -11.15 -12.61
CA MET A 95 -7.11 -12.39 -12.25
C MET A 95 -6.18 -12.91 -13.34
N SER A 96 -6.04 -12.21 -14.46
CA SER A 96 -5.24 -12.65 -15.61
C SER A 96 -3.80 -12.94 -15.24
N TYR A 97 -3.16 -12.05 -14.46
CA TYR A 97 -1.76 -12.24 -14.03
C TYR A 97 -1.57 -13.46 -13.12
N VAL A 98 -2.52 -13.71 -12.20
CA VAL A 98 -2.47 -14.89 -11.33
C VAL A 98 -2.64 -16.17 -12.15
N ASN A 99 -3.59 -16.20 -13.10
CA ASN A 99 -3.83 -17.35 -13.95
C ASN A 99 -2.60 -17.64 -14.85
N VAL A 100 -2.07 -16.60 -15.52
CA VAL A 100 -0.87 -16.73 -16.36
C VAL A 100 0.35 -17.21 -15.54
N ALA A 101 0.55 -16.67 -14.35
CA ALA A 101 1.63 -17.11 -13.47
C ALA A 101 1.51 -18.58 -13.10
N VAL A 102 0.31 -19.04 -12.72
CA VAL A 102 0.06 -20.48 -12.44
C VAL A 102 0.28 -21.32 -13.70
N ASP A 103 -0.31 -20.97 -14.82
CA ASP A 103 -0.18 -21.75 -16.07
C ASP A 103 1.28 -21.83 -16.52
N SER A 104 2.08 -20.77 -16.36
CA SER A 104 3.49 -20.73 -16.74
C SER A 104 4.36 -21.58 -15.79
N MET A 105 3.99 -21.73 -14.54
CA MET A 105 4.78 -22.53 -13.58
C MET A 105 4.45 -24.01 -13.66
N LEU A 106 3.21 -24.43 -14.03
CA LEU A 106 2.78 -25.84 -14.04
C LEU A 106 3.74 -26.79 -14.77
N PRO A 107 4.33 -26.48 -15.95
CA PRO A 107 5.27 -27.36 -16.65
C PRO A 107 6.56 -27.63 -15.86
N HIS A 108 6.91 -26.77 -14.93
CA HIS A 108 8.14 -26.79 -14.14
C HIS A 108 7.96 -27.34 -12.74
N LEU A 109 6.70 -27.59 -12.32
CA LEU A 109 6.40 -28.28 -11.05
C LEU A 109 6.63 -29.79 -11.24
N ARG A 110 7.48 -30.35 -10.42
CA ARG A 110 7.80 -31.78 -10.45
C ARG A 110 7.60 -32.36 -9.06
N ARG A 111 7.28 -33.65 -9.00
CA ARG A 111 7.34 -34.35 -7.71
C ARG A 111 8.78 -34.33 -7.21
N CYS A 112 9.05 -33.48 -6.23
CA CYS A 112 10.36 -33.47 -5.57
C CYS A 112 10.56 -34.77 -4.81
N THR A 113 11.79 -35.33 -4.83
CA THR A 113 12.14 -36.53 -4.06
C THR A 113 12.03 -36.30 -2.55
N ALA A 114 12.03 -35.06 -2.10
CA ALA A 114 11.91 -34.64 -0.70
C ALA A 114 10.45 -34.49 -0.21
N GLY A 115 9.46 -34.68 -1.08
CA GLY A 115 8.04 -34.51 -0.75
C GLY A 115 7.27 -33.72 -1.82
N PRO A 116 6.01 -33.43 -1.61
CA PRO A 116 5.24 -32.61 -2.57
C PRO A 116 5.76 -31.16 -2.57
N GLU A 117 5.85 -30.57 -3.75
CA GLU A 117 6.05 -29.12 -3.89
C GLU A 117 4.80 -28.39 -3.41
N VAL A 118 4.99 -27.22 -2.80
CA VAL A 118 3.90 -26.35 -2.33
C VAL A 118 3.88 -25.07 -3.15
N VAL A 119 2.73 -24.75 -3.70
CA VAL A 119 2.44 -23.42 -4.27
C VAL A 119 1.77 -22.59 -3.18
N ALA A 120 2.32 -21.44 -2.85
CA ALA A 120 1.81 -20.56 -1.81
C ALA A 120 1.29 -19.25 -2.41
N GLY A 121 -0.02 -19.02 -2.44
CA GLY A 121 -0.62 -17.80 -2.92
C GLY A 121 -0.51 -16.67 -1.90
N LYS A 122 0.17 -15.58 -2.27
CA LYS A 122 0.29 -14.36 -1.43
C LYS A 122 -0.55 -13.20 -1.96
N SER A 123 -0.89 -13.20 -3.23
CA SER A 123 -1.68 -12.13 -3.86
C SER A 123 -3.05 -11.97 -3.19
N THR A 124 -3.57 -10.74 -3.15
CA THR A 124 -4.94 -10.49 -2.72
C THR A 124 -5.89 -10.85 -3.85
N VAL A 125 -6.78 -11.80 -3.62
CA VAL A 125 -7.66 -12.37 -4.63
C VAL A 125 -9.12 -12.43 -4.16
N PRO A 126 -10.10 -12.49 -5.07
CA PRO A 126 -11.50 -12.76 -4.74
C PRO A 126 -11.67 -14.13 -4.09
N VAL A 127 -12.52 -14.22 -3.06
CA VAL A 127 -12.83 -15.48 -2.38
C VAL A 127 -13.31 -16.57 -3.36
N GLY A 128 -12.77 -17.78 -3.20
CA GLY A 128 -12.99 -18.93 -4.08
C GLY A 128 -11.92 -19.15 -5.15
N THR A 129 -10.96 -18.22 -5.27
CA THR A 129 -9.82 -18.34 -6.20
C THR A 129 -8.90 -19.51 -5.81
N ALA A 130 -8.54 -19.62 -4.54
CA ALA A 130 -7.64 -20.66 -4.04
C ALA A 130 -8.22 -22.07 -4.30
N SER A 131 -9.50 -22.30 -4.02
CA SER A 131 -10.16 -23.59 -4.29
C SER A 131 -10.14 -23.95 -5.77
N ARG A 132 -10.30 -22.97 -6.68
CA ARG A 132 -10.22 -23.17 -8.12
C ARG A 132 -8.80 -23.50 -8.57
N LEU A 133 -7.81 -22.77 -8.08
CA LEU A 133 -6.39 -22.99 -8.42
C LEU A 133 -5.87 -24.33 -7.88
N ALA A 134 -6.31 -24.72 -6.68
CA ALA A 134 -5.96 -26.02 -6.09
C ALA A 134 -6.26 -27.18 -7.02
N GLN A 135 -7.44 -27.20 -7.68
CA GLN A 135 -7.83 -28.23 -8.62
C GLN A 135 -6.84 -28.36 -9.80
N THR A 136 -6.22 -27.28 -10.22
CA THR A 136 -5.25 -27.28 -11.32
C THR A 136 -3.86 -27.71 -10.84
N ILE A 137 -3.43 -27.19 -9.70
CA ILE A 137 -2.11 -27.45 -9.11
C ILE A 137 -1.99 -28.91 -8.64
N GLU A 138 -3.04 -29.45 -8.04
CA GLU A 138 -3.06 -30.84 -7.57
C GLU A 138 -2.95 -31.90 -8.69
N ARG A 139 -3.38 -31.56 -9.91
CA ARG A 139 -3.25 -32.46 -11.08
C ARG A 139 -1.80 -32.76 -11.43
N VAL A 140 -0.88 -31.85 -11.15
CA VAL A 140 0.57 -32.06 -11.35
C VAL A 140 1.26 -32.62 -10.11
N GLY A 141 0.50 -32.84 -9.01
CA GLY A 141 0.99 -33.45 -7.77
C GLY A 141 1.61 -32.49 -6.78
N ALA A 142 1.46 -31.18 -6.99
CA ALA A 142 1.81 -30.14 -6.00
C ALA A 142 0.63 -29.83 -5.08
N LEU A 143 0.88 -29.16 -3.97
CA LEU A 143 -0.13 -28.74 -3.00
C LEU A 143 -0.30 -27.23 -3.06
N LEU A 144 -1.51 -26.72 -2.82
CA LEU A 144 -1.74 -25.28 -2.66
C LEU A 144 -1.85 -24.93 -1.16
N VAL A 145 -1.31 -23.76 -0.81
CA VAL A 145 -1.55 -23.06 0.45
C VAL A 145 -1.94 -21.62 0.12
N TRP A 146 -2.97 -21.08 0.73
CA TRP A 146 -3.23 -19.65 0.64
C TRP A 146 -2.59 -18.95 1.83
N ASN A 147 -1.56 -18.14 1.57
CA ASN A 147 -0.76 -17.47 2.58
C ASN A 147 -0.76 -15.95 2.34
N PRO A 148 -1.89 -15.26 2.64
CA PRO A 148 -1.99 -13.83 2.42
C PRO A 148 -0.93 -13.06 3.21
N GLU A 149 -0.53 -11.89 2.68
CA GLU A 149 0.38 -10.97 3.32
C GLU A 149 -0.37 -9.84 4.03
N PHE A 150 0.29 -9.20 5.00
CA PHE A 150 -0.27 -8.07 5.75
C PHE A 150 0.76 -6.94 5.90
N LEU A 151 1.76 -6.90 5.02
CA LEU A 151 2.80 -5.89 5.02
C LEU A 151 2.25 -4.49 4.73
N ARG A 152 2.98 -3.50 5.21
CA ARG A 152 2.73 -2.07 4.94
C ARG A 152 3.90 -1.53 4.14
N GLU A 153 3.65 -0.87 3.02
CA GLU A 153 4.69 -0.12 2.31
C GLU A 153 5.42 0.81 3.27
N GLY A 154 6.73 1.03 3.11
CA GLY A 154 7.57 1.76 4.06
C GLY A 154 7.97 0.99 5.33
N PHE A 155 7.40 -0.19 5.56
CA PHE A 155 7.71 -1.12 6.66
C PHE A 155 7.72 -2.57 6.19
N ALA A 156 7.75 -2.81 4.88
CA ALA A 156 7.48 -4.12 4.31
C ALA A 156 8.55 -5.16 4.66
N VAL A 157 9.82 -4.77 4.75
CA VAL A 157 10.91 -5.64 5.20
C VAL A 157 10.67 -6.08 6.64
N GLN A 158 10.37 -5.14 7.54
CA GLN A 158 10.12 -5.42 8.95
C GLN A 158 8.86 -6.28 9.13
N ASP A 159 7.76 -5.92 8.45
CA ASP A 159 6.50 -6.66 8.53
C ASP A 159 6.62 -8.09 7.95
N THR A 160 7.54 -8.33 6.99
CA THR A 160 7.81 -9.67 6.45
C THR A 160 8.67 -10.51 7.39
N LEU A 161 9.70 -9.90 8.00
CA LEU A 161 10.60 -10.60 8.91
C LEU A 161 10.02 -10.78 10.32
N ARG A 162 9.10 -9.89 10.73
CA ARG A 162 8.46 -9.88 12.06
C ARG A 162 6.96 -9.62 11.94
N PRO A 163 6.20 -10.49 11.27
CA PRO A 163 4.78 -10.28 11.06
C PRO A 163 3.99 -10.42 12.37
N ASP A 164 2.92 -9.66 12.52
CA ASP A 164 1.99 -9.78 13.67
C ASP A 164 1.37 -11.18 13.75
N ARG A 165 1.21 -11.85 12.61
CA ARG A 165 0.64 -13.19 12.47
C ARG A 165 0.97 -13.83 11.12
N MET A 166 0.96 -15.15 11.09
CA MET A 166 0.97 -15.96 9.87
C MET A 166 -0.40 -16.60 9.66
N VAL A 167 -0.91 -16.57 8.42
CA VAL A 167 -2.19 -17.18 8.04
C VAL A 167 -1.95 -18.23 6.96
N TYR A 168 -2.43 -19.45 7.19
CA TYR A 168 -2.39 -20.55 6.22
C TYR A 168 -3.81 -21.00 5.92
N GLY A 169 -4.27 -20.77 4.70
CA GLY A 169 -5.43 -21.44 4.12
C GLY A 169 -4.98 -22.79 3.56
N LEU A 170 -5.53 -23.85 4.06
CA LEU A 170 -5.13 -25.23 3.75
C LEU A 170 -6.27 -26.00 3.06
N PRO A 171 -5.96 -27.08 2.33
CA PRO A 171 -6.97 -27.97 1.76
C PRO A 171 -7.79 -28.68 2.86
N ASP A 172 -8.99 -29.13 2.49
CA ASP A 172 -9.92 -29.78 3.43
C ASP A 172 -9.45 -31.17 3.88
N ASP A 173 -8.68 -31.91 3.04
CA ASP A 173 -8.16 -33.21 3.40
C ASP A 173 -7.11 -33.10 4.52
N PRO A 174 -7.34 -33.69 5.70
CA PRO A 174 -6.46 -33.53 6.85
C PRO A 174 -5.03 -34.00 6.61
N GLY A 175 -4.83 -35.07 5.81
CA GLY A 175 -3.51 -35.58 5.50
C GLY A 175 -2.70 -34.66 4.60
N THR A 176 -3.35 -34.08 3.61
CA THR A 176 -2.79 -33.10 2.68
C THR A 176 -2.51 -31.78 3.41
N ALA A 177 -3.46 -31.32 4.23
CA ALA A 177 -3.31 -30.13 5.06
C ALA A 177 -2.13 -30.22 6.03
N ALA A 178 -1.96 -31.37 6.70
CA ALA A 178 -0.85 -31.58 7.61
C ALA A 178 0.52 -31.49 6.90
N ARG A 179 0.64 -32.10 5.71
CA ARG A 179 1.88 -32.04 4.90
C ARG A 179 2.17 -30.63 4.40
N ALA A 180 1.17 -29.94 3.86
CA ALA A 180 1.31 -28.56 3.39
C ALA A 180 1.72 -27.63 4.53
N LYS A 181 1.08 -27.77 5.69
CA LYS A 181 1.41 -27.01 6.90
C LYS A 181 2.87 -27.26 7.35
N GLU A 182 3.32 -28.51 7.37
CA GLU A 182 4.70 -28.88 7.77
C GLU A 182 5.73 -28.20 6.87
N VAL A 183 5.52 -28.18 5.56
CA VAL A 183 6.40 -27.50 4.61
C VAL A 183 6.42 -25.99 4.86
N MET A 184 5.26 -25.35 5.05
CA MET A 184 5.19 -23.92 5.33
C MET A 184 5.80 -23.57 6.69
N ASP A 185 5.65 -24.42 7.71
CA ASP A 185 6.30 -24.24 9.01
C ASP A 185 7.82 -24.26 8.89
N ALA A 186 8.37 -25.12 8.03
CA ALA A 186 9.81 -25.16 7.76
C ALA A 186 10.31 -23.91 7.02
N VAL A 187 9.51 -23.32 6.13
CA VAL A 187 9.84 -22.02 5.51
C VAL A 187 9.91 -20.91 6.56
N TYR A 188 8.93 -20.85 7.44
CA TYR A 188 8.79 -19.79 8.43
C TYR A 188 9.33 -20.16 9.82
N GLU A 189 10.16 -21.22 9.94
CA GLU A 189 10.68 -21.72 11.22
C GLU A 189 11.27 -20.61 12.09
N ARG A 190 12.12 -19.75 11.51
CA ARG A 190 12.78 -18.65 12.24
C ARG A 190 11.79 -17.59 12.71
N ILE A 191 10.74 -17.31 11.94
CA ILE A 191 9.67 -16.37 12.32
C ILE A 191 8.80 -16.99 13.42
N LEU A 192 8.39 -18.24 13.26
CA LEU A 192 7.56 -18.93 14.25
C LEU A 192 8.28 -19.13 15.58
N ALA A 193 9.61 -19.32 15.56
CA ALA A 193 10.44 -19.43 16.75
C ALA A 193 10.47 -18.13 17.59
N THR A 194 10.13 -16.97 17.02
CA THR A 194 9.98 -15.72 17.77
C THR A 194 8.67 -15.61 18.56
N GLY A 195 7.77 -16.58 18.42
CA GLY A 195 6.45 -16.57 19.06
C GLY A 195 5.35 -15.96 18.17
N THR A 196 5.63 -15.65 16.91
CA THR A 196 4.61 -15.17 15.97
C THR A 196 3.47 -16.17 15.85
N PRO A 197 2.20 -15.78 16.11
CA PRO A 197 1.06 -16.68 16.04
C PRO A 197 0.82 -17.17 14.61
N ARG A 198 0.57 -18.46 14.45
CA ARG A 198 0.16 -19.08 13.20
C ARG A 198 -1.31 -19.48 13.29
N LEU A 199 -2.10 -18.96 12.37
CA LEU A 199 -3.53 -19.24 12.23
C LEU A 199 -3.72 -20.16 11.02
N VAL A 200 -4.40 -21.30 11.24
CA VAL A 200 -4.71 -22.28 10.19
C VAL A 200 -6.21 -22.30 9.98
N MET A 201 -6.63 -22.24 8.71
CA MET A 201 -8.03 -22.19 8.31
C MET A 201 -8.21 -22.77 6.89
N ASP A 202 -9.43 -22.82 6.39
CA ASP A 202 -9.72 -23.15 4.99
C ASP A 202 -9.32 -22.03 4.03
N TYR A 203 -9.31 -22.33 2.73
CA TYR A 203 -8.93 -21.37 1.69
C TYR A 203 -9.81 -20.12 1.70
N ALA A 204 -11.14 -20.29 1.73
CA ALA A 204 -12.07 -19.17 1.63
C ALA A 204 -11.92 -18.21 2.82
N THR A 205 -11.73 -18.74 4.01
CA THR A 205 -11.49 -17.94 5.20
C THR A 205 -10.16 -17.18 5.09
N ALA A 206 -9.07 -17.82 4.62
CA ALA A 206 -7.78 -17.17 4.46
C ALA A 206 -7.81 -16.02 3.43
N GLU A 207 -8.54 -16.20 2.32
CA GLU A 207 -8.78 -15.13 1.33
C GLU A 207 -9.57 -13.97 1.94
N LEU A 208 -10.63 -14.28 2.70
CA LEU A 208 -11.47 -13.27 3.35
C LEU A 208 -10.73 -12.49 4.44
N VAL A 209 -9.80 -13.11 5.19
CA VAL A 209 -9.02 -12.41 6.24
C VAL A 209 -8.31 -11.19 5.68
N LYS A 210 -7.66 -11.32 4.50
CA LYS A 210 -6.92 -10.20 3.90
C LYS A 210 -7.85 -9.07 3.50
N ILE A 211 -8.89 -9.39 2.73
CA ILE A 211 -9.76 -8.36 2.17
C ILE A 211 -10.61 -7.70 3.26
N SER A 212 -11.04 -8.46 4.28
CA SER A 212 -11.77 -7.94 5.43
C SER A 212 -10.91 -7.00 6.28
N ALA A 213 -9.63 -7.33 6.47
CA ALA A 213 -8.71 -6.44 7.17
C ALA A 213 -8.59 -5.09 6.46
N ASN A 214 -8.38 -5.10 5.13
CA ASN A 214 -8.27 -3.88 4.34
C ASN A 214 -9.58 -3.08 4.34
N ALA A 215 -10.74 -3.74 4.21
CA ALA A 215 -12.05 -3.10 4.29
C ALA A 215 -12.29 -2.44 5.65
N PHE A 216 -11.91 -3.09 6.75
CA PHE A 216 -12.05 -2.53 8.09
C PHE A 216 -11.13 -1.33 8.31
N LEU A 217 -9.87 -1.39 7.83
CA LEU A 217 -8.94 -0.27 7.92
C LEU A 217 -9.43 0.95 7.12
N ALA A 218 -9.92 0.75 5.89
CA ALA A 218 -10.55 1.79 5.09
C ALA A 218 -11.76 2.41 5.81
N THR A 219 -12.59 1.58 6.44
CA THR A 219 -13.76 2.03 7.23
C THR A 219 -13.34 2.91 8.39
N LYS A 220 -12.27 2.56 9.13
CA LYS A 220 -11.76 3.40 10.24
C LYS A 220 -11.32 4.79 9.75
N ILE A 221 -10.61 4.85 8.62
CA ILE A 221 -10.17 6.13 8.05
C ILE A 221 -11.38 6.96 7.60
N SER A 222 -12.32 6.37 6.86
CA SER A 222 -13.52 7.09 6.41
C SER A 222 -14.42 7.49 7.56
N PHE A 223 -14.51 6.68 8.63
CA PHE A 223 -15.24 7.05 9.84
C PHE A 223 -14.68 8.34 10.46
N ILE A 224 -13.36 8.40 10.72
CA ILE A 224 -12.78 9.60 11.34
C ILE A 224 -12.81 10.81 10.39
N ASN A 225 -12.74 10.60 9.08
CA ASN A 225 -12.92 11.63 8.07
C ASN A 225 -14.35 12.19 8.08
N ALA A 226 -15.38 11.33 8.19
CA ALA A 226 -16.76 11.78 8.37
C ALA A 226 -16.91 12.58 9.69
N MET A 227 -16.29 12.11 10.78
CA MET A 227 -16.31 12.85 12.05
C MET A 227 -15.58 14.19 11.95
N SER A 228 -14.57 14.34 11.10
CA SER A 228 -13.91 15.63 10.89
C SER A 228 -14.87 16.69 10.33
N GLN A 229 -15.76 16.32 9.42
CA GLN A 229 -16.79 17.22 8.88
C GLN A 229 -17.78 17.63 9.97
N VAL A 230 -18.17 16.71 10.83
CA VAL A 230 -19.04 17.02 12.01
C VAL A 230 -18.31 17.95 12.98
N CYS A 231 -17.01 17.71 13.24
CA CYS A 231 -16.20 18.60 14.07
C CYS A 231 -16.12 20.02 13.50
N ASP A 232 -15.92 20.16 12.20
CA ASP A 232 -15.90 21.48 11.54
C ASP A 232 -17.25 22.22 11.71
N ALA A 233 -18.36 21.54 11.56
CA ALA A 233 -19.69 22.10 11.71
C ALA A 233 -20.01 22.46 13.18
N ALA A 234 -19.56 21.64 14.13
CA ALA A 234 -19.80 21.82 15.55
C ALA A 234 -18.78 22.70 16.29
N GLY A 235 -17.69 23.10 15.63
CA GLY A 235 -16.58 23.81 16.26
C GLY A 235 -15.74 22.92 17.20
N ALA A 236 -15.74 21.60 16.97
CA ALA A 236 -14.97 20.60 17.73
C ALA A 236 -13.60 20.38 17.10
N ASN A 237 -12.79 19.49 17.72
CA ASN A 237 -11.46 19.12 17.26
C ASN A 237 -11.39 17.60 17.04
N VAL A 238 -11.24 17.19 15.78
CA VAL A 238 -11.20 15.77 15.39
C VAL A 238 -9.98 15.03 15.94
N THR A 239 -8.86 15.73 16.13
CA THR A 239 -7.63 15.10 16.69
C THR A 239 -7.87 14.69 18.14
N ALA A 240 -8.44 15.60 18.96
CA ALA A 240 -8.80 15.29 20.34
C ALA A 240 -9.92 14.21 20.41
N LEU A 241 -10.89 14.26 19.50
CA LEU A 241 -11.90 13.21 19.39
C LEU A 241 -11.27 11.84 19.08
N ALA A 242 -10.39 11.78 18.09
CA ALA A 242 -9.71 10.54 17.68
C ALA A 242 -8.83 9.99 18.82
N GLU A 243 -8.12 10.84 19.53
CA GLU A 243 -7.33 10.46 20.72
C GLU A 243 -8.24 9.85 21.78
N ALA A 244 -9.32 10.53 22.15
CA ALA A 244 -10.23 10.09 23.20
C ALA A 244 -10.89 8.73 22.90
N ILE A 245 -11.45 8.57 21.70
CA ILE A 245 -12.06 7.28 21.32
C ILE A 245 -11.03 6.18 21.09
N GLY A 246 -9.82 6.54 20.66
CA GLY A 246 -8.72 5.61 20.41
C GLY A 246 -8.12 5.00 21.68
N MET A 247 -8.37 5.59 22.88
CA MET A 247 -7.99 5.03 24.18
C MET A 247 -8.84 3.81 24.57
N ASP A 248 -10.03 3.64 23.98
CA ASP A 248 -10.81 2.41 24.16
C ASP A 248 -10.14 1.26 23.40
N GLU A 249 -9.70 0.22 24.11
CA GLU A 249 -9.01 -0.95 23.52
C GLU A 249 -9.84 -1.65 22.44
N ARG A 250 -11.17 -1.57 22.51
CA ARG A 250 -12.07 -2.12 21.50
C ARG A 250 -12.00 -1.37 20.17
N ILE A 251 -11.56 -0.12 20.18
CA ILE A 251 -11.44 0.76 19.01
C ILE A 251 -9.96 0.84 18.59
N GLY A 252 -9.08 1.21 19.51
CA GLY A 252 -7.65 1.41 19.26
C GLY A 252 -7.35 2.66 18.43
N SER A 253 -6.21 3.30 18.66
CA SER A 253 -5.82 4.59 18.06
C SER A 253 -5.37 4.48 16.59
N ARG A 254 -4.93 3.30 16.15
CA ARG A 254 -4.40 3.12 14.78
C ARG A 254 -5.49 3.32 13.74
N PHE A 255 -5.14 3.99 12.61
CA PHE A 255 -6.05 4.32 11.50
C PHE A 255 -7.20 5.27 11.85
N LEU A 256 -7.06 6.07 12.92
CA LEU A 256 -7.99 7.12 13.32
C LEU A 256 -7.40 8.52 13.12
N ARG A 257 -6.70 8.77 12.02
CA ARG A 257 -6.20 10.09 11.65
C ARG A 257 -7.01 10.66 10.51
N ALA A 258 -7.71 11.77 10.77
CA ALA A 258 -8.43 12.49 9.74
C ALA A 258 -7.45 13.21 8.80
N GLY A 259 -7.78 13.20 7.50
CA GLY A 259 -6.97 13.83 6.46
C GLY A 259 -7.70 13.88 5.13
N ILE A 260 -6.96 14.12 4.05
CA ILE A 260 -7.49 14.23 2.68
C ILE A 260 -7.94 12.90 2.05
N GLY A 261 -7.98 11.84 2.81
CA GLY A 261 -8.36 10.50 2.35
C GLY A 261 -7.16 9.54 2.25
N PHE A 262 -7.50 8.28 2.00
CA PHE A 262 -6.53 7.22 1.72
C PHE A 262 -6.39 6.99 0.21
N GLY A 263 -5.22 6.51 -0.19
CA GLY A 263 -4.85 6.14 -1.55
C GLY A 263 -4.05 4.85 -1.59
N GLY A 264 -3.13 4.78 -2.54
CA GLY A 264 -2.27 3.62 -2.76
C GLY A 264 -2.92 2.53 -3.60
N GLY A 265 -2.15 1.50 -3.87
CA GLY A 265 -2.53 0.37 -4.71
C GLY A 265 -3.38 -0.69 -4.02
N CYS A 266 -3.74 -0.54 -2.72
CA CYS A 266 -4.40 -1.59 -1.94
C CYS A 266 -5.82 -1.22 -1.51
N LEU A 267 -5.99 -0.25 -0.60
CA LEU A 267 -7.30 0.00 0.03
C LEU A 267 -8.41 0.32 -0.99
N PRO A 268 -8.23 1.27 -1.95
CA PRO A 268 -9.32 1.60 -2.86
C PRO A 268 -9.75 0.41 -3.72
N LYS A 269 -8.78 -0.32 -4.32
CA LYS A 269 -9.11 -1.45 -5.18
C LYS A 269 -9.72 -2.62 -4.42
N ASP A 270 -9.23 -2.91 -3.19
CA ASP A 270 -9.66 -4.09 -2.44
C ASP A 270 -11.10 -3.94 -1.94
N ILE A 271 -11.53 -2.74 -1.50
CA ILE A 271 -12.93 -2.53 -1.10
C ILE A 271 -13.88 -2.63 -2.30
N ARG A 272 -13.48 -2.13 -3.49
CA ARG A 272 -14.28 -2.24 -4.72
C ARG A 272 -14.33 -3.68 -5.22
N ALA A 273 -13.20 -4.40 -5.21
CA ALA A 273 -13.15 -5.82 -5.57
C ALA A 273 -13.96 -6.69 -4.60
N PHE A 274 -14.01 -6.33 -3.32
CA PHE A 274 -14.84 -7.04 -2.33
C PHE A 274 -16.32 -6.85 -2.60
N GLN A 275 -16.76 -5.63 -2.92
CA GLN A 275 -18.16 -5.37 -3.29
C GLN A 275 -18.54 -6.16 -4.56
N ALA A 276 -17.72 -6.06 -5.63
CA ALA A 276 -17.97 -6.79 -6.86
C ALA A 276 -18.08 -8.32 -6.63
N ARG A 277 -17.19 -8.87 -5.80
CA ARG A 277 -17.24 -10.30 -5.47
C ARG A 277 -18.45 -10.69 -4.64
N ALA A 278 -18.89 -9.86 -3.72
CA ALA A 278 -20.10 -10.09 -2.93
C ALA A 278 -21.37 -10.09 -3.82
N ASP A 279 -21.42 -9.20 -4.82
CA ASP A 279 -22.48 -9.17 -5.82
C ASP A 279 -22.53 -10.49 -6.62
N GLU A 280 -21.37 -10.99 -7.09
CA GLU A 280 -21.25 -12.27 -7.79
C GLU A 280 -21.72 -13.46 -6.93
N LEU A 281 -21.52 -13.39 -5.62
CA LEU A 281 -21.97 -14.39 -4.65
C LEU A 281 -23.45 -14.25 -4.25
N GLY A 282 -24.14 -13.21 -4.74
CA GLY A 282 -25.54 -12.94 -4.40
C GLY A 282 -25.77 -12.36 -3.01
N VAL A 283 -24.73 -11.76 -2.39
CA VAL A 283 -24.76 -11.15 -1.06
C VAL A 283 -24.29 -9.69 -1.06
N GLY A 284 -24.45 -8.99 -2.17
CA GLY A 284 -23.97 -7.62 -2.38
C GLY A 284 -24.44 -6.61 -1.35
N ASP A 285 -25.63 -6.80 -0.78
CA ASP A 285 -26.17 -5.94 0.29
C ASP A 285 -25.32 -5.98 1.59
N ALA A 286 -24.62 -7.08 1.86
CA ALA A 286 -23.87 -7.24 3.11
C ALA A 286 -22.71 -6.24 3.22
N PRO A 287 -21.80 -6.08 2.22
CA PRO A 287 -20.75 -5.08 2.25
C PRO A 287 -21.15 -3.74 1.62
N ALA A 288 -22.43 -3.44 1.36
CA ALA A 288 -22.87 -2.22 0.67
C ALA A 288 -22.42 -0.92 1.40
N PHE A 289 -22.18 -0.95 2.71
CA PHE A 289 -21.63 0.17 3.46
C PHE A 289 -20.25 0.60 2.96
N LEU A 290 -19.48 -0.28 2.28
CA LEU A 290 -18.16 0.05 1.73
C LEU A 290 -18.25 1.06 0.58
N ALA A 291 -19.38 1.14 -0.12
CA ALA A 291 -19.62 2.20 -1.10
C ALA A 291 -19.65 3.58 -0.43
N GLU A 292 -20.24 3.68 0.77
CA GLU A 292 -20.23 4.92 1.56
C GLU A 292 -18.83 5.22 2.12
N VAL A 293 -18.05 4.20 2.48
CA VAL A 293 -16.65 4.35 2.89
C VAL A 293 -15.82 4.97 1.76
N ASP A 294 -15.98 4.49 0.52
CA ASP A 294 -15.29 5.01 -0.67
C ASP A 294 -15.77 6.45 -0.98
N ARG A 295 -17.09 6.69 -0.96
CA ARG A 295 -17.67 8.02 -1.18
C ARG A 295 -17.16 9.05 -0.18
N VAL A 296 -17.12 8.73 1.12
CA VAL A 296 -16.55 9.63 2.14
C VAL A 296 -15.08 9.92 1.83
N ASN A 297 -14.30 8.89 1.46
CA ASN A 297 -12.90 9.06 1.09
C ASN A 297 -12.71 10.05 -0.07
N GLU A 298 -13.54 9.96 -1.11
CA GLU A 298 -13.49 10.86 -2.27
C GLU A 298 -13.90 12.29 -1.91
N THR A 299 -14.90 12.48 -1.05
CA THR A 299 -15.40 13.82 -0.70
C THR A 299 -14.42 14.65 0.13
N MET A 300 -13.45 14.02 0.79
CA MET A 300 -12.45 14.76 1.59
C MET A 300 -11.63 15.74 0.74
N ARG A 301 -11.30 15.37 -0.50
CA ARG A 301 -10.55 16.23 -1.42
C ARG A 301 -11.33 17.49 -1.82
N ALA A 302 -12.59 17.32 -2.14
CA ALA A 302 -13.47 18.45 -2.47
C ALA A 302 -13.57 19.49 -1.33
N GLY A 303 -13.56 19.03 -0.07
CA GLY A 303 -13.52 19.90 1.11
C GLY A 303 -12.26 20.76 1.19
N VAL A 304 -11.10 20.19 0.82
CA VAL A 304 -9.83 20.94 0.79
C VAL A 304 -9.82 21.97 -0.34
N VAL A 305 -10.31 21.60 -1.53
CA VAL A 305 -10.46 22.56 -2.66
C VAL A 305 -11.39 23.70 -2.28
N GLN A 306 -12.49 23.41 -1.59
CA GLN A 306 -13.40 24.46 -1.10
C GLN A 306 -12.73 25.38 -0.08
N THR A 307 -11.95 24.81 0.86
CA THR A 307 -11.17 25.61 1.83
C THR A 307 -10.12 26.49 1.13
N ALA A 308 -9.45 25.98 0.09
CA ALA A 308 -8.52 26.76 -0.71
C ALA A 308 -9.22 27.97 -1.40
N LYS A 309 -10.42 27.76 -1.95
CA LYS A 309 -11.24 28.83 -2.52
C LYS A 309 -11.66 29.85 -1.47
N GLU A 310 -12.01 29.44 -0.26
CA GLU A 310 -12.38 30.36 0.83
C GLU A 310 -11.19 31.23 1.29
N LEU A 311 -9.97 30.64 1.36
CA LEU A 311 -8.77 31.36 1.79
C LEU A 311 -8.27 32.36 0.74
N LEU A 312 -8.31 31.99 -0.54
CA LEU A 312 -7.77 32.78 -1.63
C LEU A 312 -8.84 33.71 -2.28
N GLY A 313 -10.11 33.35 -2.15
CA GLY A 313 -11.22 34.14 -2.75
C GLY A 313 -11.02 34.33 -4.24
N ASP A 314 -11.30 35.56 -4.72
CA ASP A 314 -11.12 35.94 -6.13
C ASP A 314 -9.65 35.87 -6.61
N ASN A 315 -8.70 35.83 -5.68
CA ASN A 315 -7.28 35.75 -6.01
C ASN A 315 -6.84 34.36 -6.45
N LEU A 316 -7.68 33.31 -6.35
CA LEU A 316 -7.32 31.94 -6.74
C LEU A 316 -6.83 31.87 -8.20
N THR A 317 -7.45 32.61 -9.13
CA THR A 317 -7.03 32.62 -10.54
C THR A 317 -5.67 33.28 -10.78
N GLY A 318 -5.15 34.03 -9.81
CA GLY A 318 -3.82 34.63 -9.83
C GLY A 318 -2.81 33.91 -8.93
N ALA A 319 -3.26 32.90 -8.15
CA ALA A 319 -2.49 32.28 -7.09
C ALA A 319 -1.57 31.18 -7.57
N THR A 320 -0.46 31.04 -6.86
CA THR A 320 0.39 29.85 -6.88
C THR A 320 0.05 28.99 -5.67
N VAL A 321 -0.35 27.74 -5.90
CA VAL A 321 -0.64 26.76 -4.85
C VAL A 321 0.46 25.72 -4.81
N THR A 322 1.02 25.46 -3.64
CA THR A 322 2.01 24.41 -3.43
C THR A 322 1.40 23.23 -2.72
N VAL A 323 1.52 22.03 -3.29
CA VAL A 323 1.14 20.76 -2.68
C VAL A 323 2.40 20.03 -2.25
N LEU A 324 2.57 19.85 -0.95
CA LEU A 324 3.68 19.11 -0.34
C LEU A 324 3.27 17.65 -0.15
N GLY A 325 3.80 16.80 -1.01
CA GLY A 325 3.48 15.36 -1.10
C GLY A 325 2.90 15.00 -2.46
N ALA A 326 3.35 13.87 -3.01
CA ALA A 326 2.81 13.22 -4.20
C ALA A 326 2.54 11.74 -3.94
N ALA A 327 3.38 11.07 -3.13
CA ALA A 327 3.10 9.71 -2.66
C ALA A 327 1.85 9.70 -1.76
N PHE A 328 1.11 8.59 -1.79
CA PHE A 328 -0.13 8.48 -0.99
C PHE A 328 0.11 8.46 0.53
N LYS A 329 1.34 8.16 0.96
CA LYS A 329 1.83 8.20 2.36
C LYS A 329 3.35 8.43 2.39
N PRO A 330 3.94 8.80 3.56
CA PRO A 330 5.38 8.90 3.71
C PRO A 330 6.08 7.53 3.60
N ASP A 331 7.38 7.56 3.40
CA ASP A 331 8.26 6.40 3.29
C ASP A 331 7.88 5.44 2.13
N SER A 332 7.32 5.99 1.05
CA SER A 332 6.95 5.30 -0.20
C SER A 332 7.04 6.26 -1.38
N ASP A 333 7.30 5.74 -2.57
CA ASP A 333 7.22 6.46 -3.85
C ASP A 333 5.94 6.13 -4.64
N ASP A 334 5.01 5.37 -4.02
CA ASP A 334 3.76 4.97 -4.66
C ASP A 334 2.77 6.13 -4.76
N MET A 335 2.48 6.51 -6.01
CA MET A 335 1.56 7.59 -6.36
C MET A 335 0.16 7.09 -6.81
N ARG A 336 -0.08 5.79 -6.80
CA ARG A 336 -1.36 5.23 -7.24
C ARG A 336 -2.50 5.73 -6.35
N ASN A 337 -3.56 6.24 -6.96
CA ASN A 337 -4.71 6.83 -6.26
C ASN A 337 -4.28 7.85 -5.18
N SER A 338 -3.26 8.66 -5.46
CA SER A 338 -2.77 9.64 -4.49
C SER A 338 -3.74 10.78 -4.29
N PRO A 339 -4.30 10.96 -3.08
CA PRO A 339 -5.19 12.09 -2.80
C PRO A 339 -4.52 13.47 -2.99
N ALA A 340 -3.20 13.54 -2.79
CA ALA A 340 -2.42 14.76 -2.98
C ALA A 340 -2.33 15.15 -4.47
N LEU A 341 -2.13 14.18 -5.36
CA LEU A 341 -2.08 14.40 -6.80
C LEU A 341 -3.46 14.70 -7.39
N ASP A 342 -4.52 14.08 -6.86
CA ASP A 342 -5.90 14.42 -7.22
C ASP A 342 -6.18 15.89 -6.89
N LEU A 343 -5.79 16.35 -5.69
CA LEU A 343 -5.90 17.77 -5.30
C LEU A 343 -5.09 18.69 -6.21
N ALA A 344 -3.84 18.33 -6.52
CA ALA A 344 -2.98 19.11 -7.40
C ALA A 344 -3.61 19.24 -8.79
N THR A 345 -4.19 18.16 -9.31
CA THR A 345 -4.88 18.13 -10.61
C THR A 345 -6.13 19.00 -10.60
N GLU A 346 -6.98 18.88 -9.57
CA GLU A 346 -8.22 19.65 -9.45
C GLU A 346 -7.94 21.15 -9.30
N LEU A 347 -6.92 21.52 -8.53
CA LEU A 347 -6.52 22.90 -8.32
C LEU A 347 -5.82 23.54 -9.54
N SER A 348 -5.25 22.73 -10.43
CA SER A 348 -4.60 23.22 -11.64
C SER A 348 -5.56 23.84 -12.65
N GLY A 349 -6.86 23.54 -12.57
CA GLY A 349 -7.88 24.18 -13.37
C GLY A 349 -8.13 25.65 -12.97
N PRO A 350 -8.44 25.94 -11.70
CA PRO A 350 -8.75 27.30 -11.24
C PRO A 350 -7.54 28.15 -10.86
N ALA A 351 -6.42 27.56 -10.41
CA ALA A 351 -5.24 28.33 -9.99
C ALA A 351 -4.37 28.73 -11.18
N LYS A 352 -3.61 29.82 -11.02
CA LYS A 352 -2.63 30.26 -12.02
C LYS A 352 -1.51 29.22 -12.19
N ARG A 353 -1.06 28.62 -11.10
CA ARG A 353 0.07 27.70 -11.04
C ARG A 353 -0.10 26.76 -9.86
N VAL A 354 0.14 25.48 -10.10
CA VAL A 354 0.26 24.47 -9.02
C VAL A 354 1.65 23.88 -9.06
N VAL A 355 2.28 23.78 -7.89
CA VAL A 355 3.63 23.22 -7.72
C VAL A 355 3.53 22.04 -6.75
N VAL A 356 4.07 20.90 -7.15
CA VAL A 356 4.11 19.68 -6.31
C VAL A 356 5.56 19.40 -5.93
N HIS A 357 5.79 19.00 -4.70
CA HIS A 357 7.07 18.46 -4.25
C HIS A 357 6.86 17.17 -3.48
N ASP A 358 7.74 16.18 -3.68
CA ASP A 358 7.78 14.95 -2.89
C ASP A 358 9.22 14.42 -2.84
N PRO A 359 9.73 14.02 -1.67
CA PRO A 359 11.12 13.58 -1.53
C PRO A 359 11.45 12.29 -2.31
N ALA A 360 10.51 11.33 -2.38
CA ALA A 360 10.71 10.04 -3.03
C ALA A 360 10.05 9.97 -4.41
N ALA A 361 8.78 10.35 -4.51
CA ALA A 361 8.02 10.30 -5.76
C ALA A 361 8.36 11.46 -6.72
N GLY A 362 8.87 12.59 -6.21
CA GLY A 362 9.17 13.79 -7.01
C GLY A 362 10.08 13.51 -8.23
N PRO A 363 11.20 12.82 -8.10
CA PRO A 363 12.07 12.49 -9.24
C PRO A 363 11.41 11.61 -10.30
N ILE A 364 10.47 10.74 -9.91
CA ILE A 364 9.68 9.88 -10.81
C ILE A 364 8.62 10.74 -11.51
N LEU A 365 7.89 11.54 -10.73
CA LEU A 365 6.85 12.43 -11.21
C LEU A 365 7.39 13.45 -12.20
N ALA A 366 8.61 13.97 -11.99
CA ALA A 366 9.24 14.94 -12.86
C ALA A 366 9.50 14.41 -14.29
N LYS A 367 9.57 13.09 -14.47
CA LYS A 367 9.75 12.45 -15.79
C LYS A 367 8.45 12.24 -16.57
N GLN A 368 7.30 12.43 -15.92
CA GLN A 368 5.99 12.32 -16.60
C GLN A 368 5.73 13.62 -17.39
N GLU A 369 5.32 13.50 -18.65
CA GLU A 369 5.11 14.64 -19.56
C GLU A 369 3.71 15.24 -19.41
N ASP A 370 2.67 14.41 -19.28
CA ASP A 370 1.26 14.82 -19.25
C ASP A 370 0.76 15.10 -17.82
N ARG A 371 1.24 16.19 -17.20
CA ARG A 371 0.77 16.62 -15.88
C ARG A 371 0.36 18.09 -15.90
N PRO A 372 -0.74 18.48 -15.23
CA PRO A 372 -1.23 19.86 -15.23
C PRO A 372 -0.54 20.76 -14.19
N TYR A 373 0.47 20.26 -13.48
CA TYR A 373 1.22 20.98 -12.43
C TYR A 373 2.73 20.86 -12.67
N GLU A 374 3.50 21.72 -12.02
CA GLU A 374 4.96 21.71 -12.02
C GLU A 374 5.48 20.84 -10.86
N VAL A 375 6.66 20.27 -11.01
CA VAL A 375 7.34 19.51 -9.96
C VAL A 375 8.59 20.26 -9.51
N ALA A 376 8.64 20.60 -8.23
CA ALA A 376 9.78 21.27 -7.64
C ALA A 376 10.85 20.26 -7.18
N PRO A 377 12.15 20.56 -7.34
CA PRO A 377 13.22 19.64 -6.94
C PRO A 377 13.52 19.68 -5.43
N SER A 378 12.97 20.64 -4.68
CA SER A 378 13.15 20.76 -3.24
C SER A 378 11.97 21.47 -2.59
N THR A 379 11.77 21.23 -1.30
CA THR A 379 10.76 21.93 -0.50
C THR A 379 10.95 23.44 -0.55
N GLN A 380 12.19 23.92 -0.46
CA GLN A 380 12.47 25.36 -0.55
C GLN A 380 11.97 25.94 -1.88
N SER A 381 12.32 25.34 -3.01
CA SER A 381 11.90 25.83 -4.34
C SER A 381 10.39 25.74 -4.56
N ALA A 382 9.74 24.75 -3.93
CA ALA A 382 8.29 24.61 -3.97
C ALA A 382 7.58 25.75 -3.24
N LEU A 383 8.17 26.28 -2.16
CA LEU A 383 7.60 27.34 -1.33
C LEU A 383 7.86 28.75 -1.89
N GLU A 384 8.82 28.94 -2.79
CA GLU A 384 9.16 30.26 -3.34
C GLU A 384 7.99 30.89 -4.10
N GLY A 385 7.47 31.98 -3.55
CA GLY A 385 6.37 32.75 -4.12
C GLY A 385 5.00 32.08 -4.07
N THR A 386 4.84 31.04 -3.24
CA THR A 386 3.54 30.39 -3.03
C THR A 386 2.54 31.29 -2.32
N ASP A 387 1.28 31.18 -2.69
CA ASP A 387 0.16 31.87 -2.02
C ASP A 387 -0.59 30.94 -1.05
N LEU A 388 -0.51 29.64 -1.25
CA LEU A 388 -1.13 28.63 -0.39
C LEU A 388 -0.26 27.37 -0.34
N ILE A 389 0.00 26.88 0.86
CA ILE A 389 0.61 25.58 1.09
C ILE A 389 -0.48 24.59 1.44
N ILE A 390 -0.46 23.40 0.81
CA ILE A 390 -1.30 22.26 1.18
C ILE A 390 -0.37 21.09 1.51
N VAL A 391 -0.46 20.56 2.74
CA VAL A 391 0.27 19.35 3.12
C VAL A 391 -0.57 18.14 2.70
N GLY A 392 -0.13 17.46 1.65
CA GLY A 392 -0.81 16.29 1.07
C GLY A 392 -0.30 14.95 1.58
N THR A 393 0.97 14.89 2.02
CA THR A 393 1.59 13.69 2.59
C THR A 393 2.44 14.10 3.80
N GLU A 394 2.33 13.37 4.89
CA GLU A 394 2.97 13.68 6.17
C GLU A 394 4.44 13.27 6.26
N TRP A 395 5.25 13.61 5.26
CA TRP A 395 6.69 13.41 5.29
C TRP A 395 7.34 14.10 6.48
N ARG A 396 8.36 13.49 7.08
CA ARG A 396 9.09 14.07 8.21
C ARG A 396 9.65 15.44 7.88
N GLU A 397 10.16 15.62 6.65
CA GLU A 397 10.66 16.89 6.13
C GLU A 397 9.62 18.01 6.24
N TYR A 398 8.34 17.71 5.98
CA TYR A 398 7.27 18.72 6.07
C TYR A 398 6.81 18.96 7.49
N GLN A 399 6.82 17.93 8.34
CA GLN A 399 6.49 18.09 9.76
C GLN A 399 7.52 18.98 10.47
N ASP A 400 8.80 18.89 10.08
CA ASP A 400 9.92 19.64 10.65
C ASP A 400 10.11 21.03 10.00
N LEU A 401 9.23 21.44 9.06
CA LEU A 401 9.28 22.77 8.44
C LEU A 401 9.16 23.87 9.50
N ASN A 402 10.13 24.80 9.50
CA ASN A 402 10.06 25.98 10.33
C ASN A 402 9.08 27.00 9.72
N PRO A 403 7.96 27.34 10.41
CA PRO A 403 6.95 28.24 9.84
C PRO A 403 7.45 29.67 9.60
N THR A 404 8.46 30.15 10.34
CA THR A 404 9.06 31.47 10.12
C THR A 404 9.91 31.48 8.85
N GLN A 405 10.67 30.41 8.59
CA GLN A 405 11.43 30.28 7.33
C GLN A 405 10.50 30.14 6.14
N ALA A 406 9.47 29.31 6.25
CA ALA A 406 8.45 29.17 5.21
C ALA A 406 7.77 30.53 4.88
N ALA A 407 7.52 31.36 5.89
CA ALA A 407 6.94 32.70 5.71
C ALA A 407 7.86 33.66 4.96
N GLY A 408 9.18 33.42 4.98
CA GLY A 408 10.16 34.20 4.20
C GLY A 408 10.19 33.84 2.71
N LEU A 409 9.70 32.68 2.34
CA LEU A 409 9.62 32.17 0.96
C LEU A 409 8.26 32.43 0.31
N ALA A 410 7.19 32.31 1.09
CA ALA A 410 5.83 32.44 0.62
C ALA A 410 5.43 33.90 0.37
N ARG A 411 4.53 34.13 -0.60
CA ARG A 411 3.94 35.43 -0.89
C ARG A 411 2.84 35.79 0.10
N THR A 412 2.03 34.79 0.49
CA THR A 412 1.01 34.91 1.52
C THR A 412 1.19 33.81 2.55
N ARG A 413 0.51 33.92 3.69
CA ARG A 413 0.68 32.98 4.81
C ARG A 413 -0.58 32.14 5.03
N TYR A 414 -0.95 31.37 4.00
CA TYR A 414 -2.04 30.41 4.06
C TYR A 414 -1.51 28.99 4.03
N VAL A 415 -1.94 28.16 4.99
CA VAL A 415 -1.60 26.74 5.03
C VAL A 415 -2.83 25.89 5.32
N ILE A 416 -3.03 24.85 4.51
CA ILE A 416 -3.97 23.78 4.77
C ILE A 416 -3.17 22.52 5.14
N ASP A 417 -3.31 22.09 6.37
CA ASP A 417 -2.70 20.85 6.85
C ASP A 417 -3.66 19.68 6.55
N GLY A 418 -3.53 19.10 5.38
CA GLY A 418 -4.36 18.00 4.89
C GLY A 418 -4.13 16.67 5.62
N ARG A 419 -3.13 16.61 6.50
CA ARG A 419 -2.78 15.40 7.28
C ARG A 419 -2.81 15.61 8.79
N ASN A 420 -3.14 16.81 9.25
CA ASN A 420 -3.12 17.18 10.66
C ASN A 420 -1.77 16.85 11.34
N CYS A 421 -0.66 17.06 10.64
CA CYS A 421 0.68 16.68 11.05
C CYS A 421 1.56 17.86 11.48
N LEU A 422 1.13 19.09 11.25
CA LEU A 422 1.84 20.30 11.66
C LEU A 422 1.40 20.75 13.06
N ASP A 423 2.31 21.44 13.79
CA ASP A 423 1.92 22.14 15.01
C ASP A 423 1.13 23.41 14.69
N ALA A 424 -0.18 23.36 14.90
CA ALA A 424 -1.06 24.49 14.60
C ALA A 424 -0.75 25.75 15.43
N GLN A 425 -0.20 25.61 16.65
CA GLN A 425 0.13 26.76 17.50
C GLN A 425 1.36 27.48 16.97
N ASP A 426 2.40 26.74 16.60
CA ASP A 426 3.64 27.30 16.04
C ASP A 426 3.36 28.02 14.70
N TRP A 427 2.56 27.40 13.83
CA TRP A 427 2.20 28.02 12.57
C TRP A 427 1.35 29.28 12.75
N LYS A 428 0.36 29.28 13.64
CA LYS A 428 -0.44 30.47 13.97
C LYS A 428 0.42 31.56 14.63
N ALA A 429 1.35 31.19 15.53
CA ALA A 429 2.27 32.13 16.19
C ALA A 429 3.22 32.81 15.18
N ALA A 430 3.62 32.11 14.11
CA ALA A 430 4.40 32.67 13.01
C ALA A 430 3.57 33.52 12.01
N GLY A 431 2.28 33.75 12.31
CA GLY A 431 1.38 34.60 11.55
C GLY A 431 0.70 33.94 10.35
N TRP A 432 0.65 32.60 10.31
CA TRP A 432 -0.07 31.86 9.28
C TRP A 432 -1.57 31.75 9.58
N THR A 433 -2.39 31.88 8.57
CA THR A 433 -3.77 31.42 8.62
C THR A 433 -3.75 29.89 8.40
N TYR A 434 -3.82 29.16 9.48
CA TYR A 434 -3.77 27.70 9.50
C TYR A 434 -5.18 27.11 9.43
N ARG A 435 -5.36 26.09 8.59
CA ARG A 435 -6.55 25.24 8.51
C ARG A 435 -6.12 23.76 8.55
N GLY A 436 -6.59 23.01 9.52
CA GLY A 436 -6.48 21.54 9.54
C GLY A 436 -7.81 20.91 9.10
N ILE A 437 -7.81 19.60 8.92
CA ILE A 437 -9.02 18.81 8.63
C ILE A 437 -9.75 18.54 9.95
N GLY A 438 -10.99 19.07 10.08
CA GLY A 438 -11.78 18.89 11.31
C GLY A 438 -11.18 19.56 12.56
N ARG A 439 -10.29 20.57 12.37
CA ARG A 439 -9.74 21.40 13.45
C ARG A 439 -9.43 22.81 12.95
N ARG A 440 -10.07 23.81 13.55
CA ARG A 440 -9.95 25.21 13.18
C ARG A 440 -8.98 25.99 14.05
#